data_e56c93caaf3768d4a9b9e67b3dc3d7ba
#
_entry.id   e56c93caaf3768d4a9b9e67b3dc3d7ba
#
_cell.length_a   1.000
_cell.length_b   1.000
_cell.length_c   1.000
_cell.angle_alpha   90.00
_cell.angle_beta   90.00
_cell.angle_gamma   90.00
#
_symmetry.space_group_name_H-M   'P 1'
#
loop_
_entity.id
_entity.type
_entity.pdbx_description
1 polymer ?
#
loop_
_entity_poly.entity_id
_entity_poly.type
_entity_poly.pdbx_seq_one_letter_code
_entity_poly.pdbx_strand_id
1 'polypeptide(L)'
;MSLLSLFSSSGTRKTDIPLDVRSGFMGKIPARPDFVRHQAGSPEIKQLDQWIHEGAAYLARRFPMDWKERLEGFAPIRLYIGGENSSPSLCGVISASRDKSGRQHPFIEFATCANAQAMQSLPYISYRFAEFYAQCGKLKAPDGSDLDIESLTQQSNALTRSIPRFVEADFAQQRSESWVGKSSADFWSAILPGTSASVRLNFARDVLQTLKMAVSRGPERISWGVRLPIPAGVAGDAIVSFWLSLFVGVLGNQKWRPYAFWNPQSKDASSLTVYFRSPNASSFAQLISPESDEGGVVDVVRRPLENLPGITSERLRKVTELEASTWPEMLDNWVKG
;
A
#
# COMPACT_ATOMS: atom_id res chain seq x y z
N MET A 1 7.92 -26.70 5.89
CA MET A 1 7.77 -25.85 7.07
C MET A 1 6.62 -24.88 6.79
N SER A 2 5.63 -24.81 7.68
CA SER A 2 4.50 -23.87 7.55
C SER A 2 5.00 -22.44 7.71
N LEU A 3 4.38 -21.45 7.03
CA LEU A 3 4.63 -20.02 7.28
C LEU A 3 4.45 -19.65 8.75
N LEU A 4 3.57 -20.37 9.46
CA LEU A 4 3.41 -20.25 10.92
C LEU A 4 4.70 -20.54 11.67
N SER A 5 5.60 -21.41 11.17
CA SER A 5 6.88 -21.72 11.79
C SER A 5 7.99 -20.73 11.45
N LEU A 6 7.88 -20.00 10.34
CA LEU A 6 8.80 -18.90 10.03
C LEU A 6 8.60 -17.68 10.94
N PHE A 7 7.41 -17.57 11.51
CA PHE A 7 7.07 -16.48 12.45
C PHE A 7 7.08 -16.93 13.92
N SER A 8 7.33 -18.20 14.24
CA SER A 8 7.23 -18.75 15.60
C SER A 8 8.56 -19.08 16.26
N SER A 9 9.71 -18.72 15.70
CA SER A 9 11.01 -19.02 16.35
C SER A 9 11.64 -17.77 16.92
N SER A 10 11.59 -17.65 18.17
CA SER A 10 12.50 -17.16 19.20
C SER A 10 11.79 -16.28 20.22
N GLY A 11 11.70 -16.79 21.42
CA GLY A 11 11.46 -15.99 22.62
C GLY A 11 12.57 -14.95 22.78
N THR A 12 12.42 -13.82 22.10
CA THR A 12 13.27 -12.66 22.24
C THR A 12 12.66 -11.75 23.30
N ARG A 13 13.46 -11.44 24.31
CA ARG A 13 13.19 -10.42 25.32
C ARG A 13 12.46 -9.24 24.70
N LYS A 14 11.33 -8.83 25.30
CA LYS A 14 10.69 -7.54 25.08
C LYS A 14 11.73 -6.44 25.31
N THR A 15 12.46 -6.04 24.28
CA THR A 15 13.16 -4.77 24.30
C THR A 15 12.09 -3.72 24.06
N ASP A 16 11.70 -3.01 25.11
CA ASP A 16 10.90 -1.79 25.07
C ASP A 16 11.68 -0.70 24.30
N ILE A 17 11.78 -0.82 22.98
CA ILE A 17 12.26 0.28 22.15
C ILE A 17 11.11 1.26 22.09
N PRO A 18 11.28 2.48 22.60
CA PRO A 18 10.28 3.52 22.45
C PRO A 18 10.04 3.70 20.96
N LEU A 19 8.79 3.64 20.53
CA LEU A 19 8.43 4.03 19.18
C LEU A 19 8.69 5.52 19.05
N ASP A 20 9.75 5.91 18.38
CA ASP A 20 9.91 7.27 17.89
C ASP A 20 8.99 7.45 16.66
N VAL A 21 7.70 7.61 16.95
CA VAL A 21 6.68 7.92 15.95
C VAL A 21 6.47 9.41 15.94
N ARG A 22 6.58 10.02 14.77
CA ARG A 22 6.30 11.44 14.57
C ARG A 22 5.34 11.60 13.40
N SER A 23 4.22 12.23 13.64
CA SER A 23 3.30 12.61 12.59
C SER A 23 3.57 14.03 12.12
N GLY A 24 3.21 14.27 10.89
CA GLY A 24 3.30 15.57 10.26
C GLY A 24 2.42 15.69 9.05
N PHE A 25 2.48 16.84 8.43
CA PHE A 25 1.77 17.08 7.17
C PHE A 25 2.55 18.04 6.28
N MET A 26 2.23 17.99 5.00
CA MET A 26 2.72 18.94 3.99
C MET A 26 1.75 19.04 2.82
N GLY A 27 1.79 20.15 2.11
CA GLY A 27 0.99 20.35 0.91
C GLY A 27 0.22 21.66 0.94
N LYS A 28 -0.88 21.73 0.18
CA LYS A 28 -1.76 22.87 0.12
C LYS A 28 -3.06 22.61 0.86
N ILE A 29 -3.61 23.64 1.50
CA ILE A 29 -4.89 23.58 2.19
C ILE A 29 -5.78 24.76 1.79
N PRO A 30 -7.12 24.62 1.79
CA PRO A 30 -8.03 25.71 1.41
C PRO A 30 -7.94 26.95 2.29
N ALA A 31 -7.52 26.80 3.55
CA ALA A 31 -7.41 27.91 4.49
C ALA A 31 -6.21 28.85 4.23
N ARG A 32 -5.22 28.45 3.41
CA ARG A 32 -3.98 29.21 3.20
C ARG A 32 -3.61 29.34 1.72
N PRO A 33 -2.99 30.48 1.31
CA PRO A 33 -2.56 30.68 -0.08
C PRO A 33 -1.24 29.96 -0.41
N ASP A 34 -0.47 29.57 0.61
CA ASP A 34 0.87 28.97 0.45
C ASP A 34 0.91 27.54 0.99
N PHE A 35 2.01 26.84 0.66
CA PHE A 35 2.31 25.52 1.21
C PHE A 35 2.40 25.56 2.73
N VAL A 36 1.77 24.58 3.35
CA VAL A 36 1.90 24.32 4.79
C VAL A 36 2.80 23.12 5.02
N ARG A 37 3.57 23.13 6.11
CA ARG A 37 4.47 22.05 6.50
C ARG A 37 4.56 21.95 8.01
N HIS A 38 4.46 20.73 8.51
CA HIS A 38 4.68 20.40 9.91
C HIS A 38 5.46 19.10 10.01
N GLN A 39 6.57 19.05 10.77
CA GLN A 39 7.46 17.89 10.91
C GLN A 39 7.99 17.31 9.58
N ALA A 40 8.00 18.10 8.50
CA ALA A 40 8.32 17.66 7.13
C ALA A 40 9.81 17.83 6.75
N GLY A 41 10.73 17.84 7.72
CA GLY A 41 12.16 18.13 7.48
C GLY A 41 13.01 16.90 7.12
N SER A 42 12.53 15.68 7.32
CA SER A 42 13.34 14.48 7.11
C SER A 42 13.63 14.21 5.63
N PRO A 43 14.72 13.50 5.29
CA PRO A 43 15.06 13.16 3.91
C PRO A 43 13.95 12.35 3.20
N GLU A 44 13.31 11.42 3.89
CA GLU A 44 12.26 10.57 3.35
C GLU A 44 11.04 11.39 2.93
N ILE A 45 10.67 12.38 3.74
CA ILE A 45 9.56 13.28 3.44
C ILE A 45 9.90 14.20 2.27
N LYS A 46 11.13 14.72 2.21
CA LYS A 46 11.58 15.53 1.08
C LYS A 46 11.58 14.72 -0.23
N GLN A 47 11.97 13.44 -0.15
CA GLN A 47 11.95 12.54 -1.30
C GLN A 47 10.52 12.27 -1.78
N LEU A 48 9.57 12.10 -0.84
CA LEU A 48 8.15 11.96 -1.15
C LEU A 48 7.58 13.24 -1.77
N ASP A 49 7.89 14.42 -1.21
CA ASP A 49 7.46 15.73 -1.74
C ASP A 49 7.96 15.93 -3.18
N GLN A 50 9.24 15.65 -3.42
CA GLN A 50 9.83 15.73 -4.75
C GLN A 50 9.17 14.79 -5.74
N TRP A 51 8.95 13.53 -5.35
CA TRP A 51 8.28 12.55 -6.22
C TRP A 51 6.87 12.97 -6.60
N ILE A 52 6.10 13.51 -5.66
CA ILE A 52 4.75 14.02 -5.93
C ILE A 52 4.79 15.24 -6.84
N HIS A 53 5.73 16.17 -6.59
CA HIS A 53 5.90 17.36 -7.43
C HIS A 53 6.26 16.99 -8.88
N GLU A 54 7.22 16.10 -9.07
CA GLU A 54 7.62 15.59 -10.38
C GLU A 54 6.48 14.82 -11.06
N GLY A 55 5.72 14.05 -10.29
CA GLY A 55 4.56 13.30 -10.75
C GLY A 55 3.41 14.21 -11.21
N ALA A 56 3.11 15.27 -10.47
CA ALA A 56 2.12 16.27 -10.87
C ALA A 56 2.56 17.01 -12.13
N ALA A 57 3.84 17.36 -12.26
CA ALA A 57 4.40 17.95 -13.47
C ALA A 57 4.37 16.99 -14.66
N TYR A 58 4.60 15.69 -14.42
CA TYR A 58 4.44 14.65 -15.45
C TYR A 58 2.99 14.55 -15.91
N LEU A 59 2.04 14.51 -14.97
CA LEU A 59 0.61 14.48 -15.26
C LEU A 59 0.18 15.66 -16.12
N ALA A 60 0.62 16.87 -15.79
CA ALA A 60 0.30 18.08 -16.53
C ALA A 60 0.82 18.06 -17.99
N ARG A 61 2.01 17.48 -18.20
CA ARG A 61 2.57 17.32 -19.57
C ARG A 61 1.83 16.24 -20.36
N ARG A 62 1.43 15.17 -19.69
CA ARG A 62 0.81 14.01 -20.35
C ARG A 62 -0.67 14.24 -20.67
N PHE A 63 -1.36 14.94 -19.80
CA PHE A 63 -2.80 15.21 -19.88
C PHE A 63 -3.08 16.73 -19.83
N PRO A 64 -2.60 17.51 -20.81
CA PRO A 64 -2.64 18.98 -20.73
C PRO A 64 -4.05 19.56 -20.63
N MET A 65 -5.07 18.82 -21.09
CA MET A 65 -6.44 19.28 -21.10
C MET A 65 -7.20 19.06 -19.79
N ASP A 66 -6.89 17.99 -19.07
CA ASP A 66 -7.68 17.52 -17.91
C ASP A 66 -6.85 17.16 -16.65
N TRP A 67 -5.54 17.48 -16.64
CA TRP A 67 -4.67 17.16 -15.50
C TRP A 67 -5.13 17.75 -14.18
N LYS A 68 -5.78 18.93 -14.22
CA LYS A 68 -6.31 19.58 -13.02
C LYS A 68 -7.47 18.78 -12.43
N GLU A 69 -8.40 18.35 -13.28
CA GLU A 69 -9.55 17.54 -12.89
C GLU A 69 -9.09 16.21 -12.29
N ARG A 70 -8.09 15.56 -12.91
CA ARG A 70 -7.48 14.34 -12.37
C ARG A 70 -6.82 14.56 -11.03
N LEU A 71 -6.09 15.67 -10.87
CA LEU A 71 -5.40 16.01 -9.61
C LEU A 71 -6.37 16.47 -8.51
N GLU A 72 -7.56 16.93 -8.85
CA GLU A 72 -8.62 17.33 -7.92
C GLU A 72 -9.56 16.17 -7.57
N GLY A 73 -9.74 15.23 -8.49
CA GLY A 73 -10.75 14.17 -8.40
C GLY A 73 -10.26 12.83 -7.86
N PHE A 74 -8.97 12.64 -7.62
CA PHE A 74 -8.50 11.34 -7.16
C PHE A 74 -8.91 11.06 -5.70
N ALA A 75 -9.29 9.83 -5.45
CA ALA A 75 -9.62 9.40 -4.10
C ALA A 75 -8.35 9.23 -3.23
N PRO A 76 -8.43 9.47 -1.90
CA PRO A 76 -7.28 9.39 -1.02
C PRO A 76 -6.48 8.09 -1.16
N ILE A 77 -5.18 8.21 -1.30
CA ILE A 77 -4.25 7.09 -1.48
C ILE A 77 -3.49 6.88 -0.18
N ARG A 78 -3.69 5.73 0.44
CA ARG A 78 -2.86 5.28 1.57
C ARG A 78 -1.51 4.84 1.07
N LEU A 79 -0.46 5.10 1.82
CA LEU A 79 0.88 4.68 1.48
C LEU A 79 1.64 4.08 2.66
N TYR A 80 2.56 3.20 2.33
CA TYR A 80 3.63 2.73 3.20
C TYR A 80 4.92 2.65 2.41
N ILE A 81 5.98 3.26 2.93
CA ILE A 81 7.33 3.21 2.37
C ILE A 81 8.24 2.61 3.45
N GLY A 82 8.81 1.46 3.16
CA GLY A 82 9.77 0.82 4.05
C GLY A 82 11.01 1.70 4.21
N GLY A 83 11.53 1.79 5.43
CA GLY A 83 12.80 2.45 5.67
C GLY A 83 13.97 1.68 5.07
N GLU A 84 15.05 2.37 4.80
CA GLU A 84 16.30 1.77 4.33
C GLU A 84 17.37 1.93 5.41
N ASN A 85 18.06 0.86 5.75
CA ASN A 85 19.08 0.85 6.82
C ASN A 85 18.52 1.39 8.15
N SER A 86 19.05 2.51 8.62
CA SER A 86 18.61 3.22 9.84
C SER A 86 17.50 4.25 9.59
N SER A 87 17.07 4.44 8.34
CA SER A 87 16.00 5.37 8.01
C SER A 87 14.64 4.88 8.52
N PRO A 88 13.75 5.77 8.99
CA PRO A 88 12.42 5.39 9.43
C PRO A 88 11.56 4.90 8.26
N SER A 89 10.60 4.04 8.57
CA SER A 89 9.49 3.77 7.66
C SER A 89 8.51 4.94 7.67
N LEU A 90 7.86 5.16 6.54
CA LEU A 90 6.87 6.21 6.34
C LEU A 90 5.51 5.58 6.02
N CYS A 91 4.48 5.97 6.74
CA CYS A 91 3.10 5.73 6.36
C CYS A 91 2.36 7.05 6.18
N GLY A 92 1.29 7.07 5.38
CA GLY A 92 0.58 8.32 5.16
C GLY A 92 -0.62 8.18 4.24
N VAL A 93 -1.27 9.32 4.01
CA VAL A 93 -2.36 9.48 3.05
C VAL A 93 -2.06 10.68 2.16
N ILE A 94 -2.13 10.46 0.86
CA ILE A 94 -2.10 11.53 -0.15
C ILE A 94 -3.54 11.84 -0.51
N SER A 95 -3.96 13.07 -0.36
CA SER A 95 -5.33 13.54 -0.67
C SER A 95 -5.29 14.65 -1.70
N ALA A 96 -6.31 14.70 -2.56
CA ALA A 96 -6.52 15.83 -3.44
C ALA A 96 -6.73 17.09 -2.61
N SER A 97 -6.08 18.19 -2.98
CA SER A 97 -6.22 19.46 -2.29
C SER A 97 -5.87 20.65 -3.17
N ARG A 98 -6.25 21.85 -2.68
CA ARG A 98 -5.95 23.13 -3.31
C ARG A 98 -5.68 24.19 -2.23
N ASP A 99 -4.99 25.25 -2.61
CA ASP A 99 -4.83 26.41 -1.73
C ASP A 99 -6.04 27.38 -1.82
N LYS A 100 -5.99 28.41 -0.98
CA LYS A 100 -7.02 29.46 -0.95
C LYS A 100 -7.18 30.18 -2.30
N SER A 101 -6.17 30.17 -3.15
CA SER A 101 -6.20 30.77 -4.50
C SER A 101 -6.69 29.78 -5.57
N GLY A 102 -7.04 28.53 -5.22
CA GLY A 102 -7.48 27.50 -6.13
C GLY A 102 -6.35 26.74 -6.86
N ARG A 103 -5.06 27.00 -6.50
CA ARG A 103 -3.94 26.27 -7.08
C ARG A 103 -3.85 24.86 -6.49
N GLN A 104 -3.90 23.86 -7.32
CA GLN A 104 -3.94 22.44 -6.92
C GLN A 104 -2.56 21.94 -6.54
N HIS A 105 -2.50 21.18 -5.46
CA HIS A 105 -1.38 20.33 -5.06
C HIS A 105 -1.86 19.37 -3.97
N PRO A 106 -1.47 18.10 -4.00
CA PRO A 106 -1.86 17.15 -2.97
C PRO A 106 -1.48 17.60 -1.57
N PHE A 107 -2.34 17.26 -0.61
CA PHE A 107 -2.06 17.35 0.81
C PHE A 107 -1.70 15.96 1.33
N ILE A 108 -0.66 15.88 2.14
CA ILE A 108 -0.12 14.64 2.67
C ILE A 108 -0.09 14.73 4.17
N GLU A 109 -0.75 13.78 4.82
CA GLU A 109 -0.56 13.49 6.24
C GLU A 109 0.26 12.23 6.38
N PHE A 110 1.26 12.26 7.24
CA PHE A 110 2.20 11.14 7.37
C PHE A 110 2.60 10.90 8.81
N ALA A 111 3.11 9.69 9.06
CA ALA A 111 3.84 9.34 10.26
C ALA A 111 5.14 8.62 9.87
N THR A 112 6.23 8.95 10.57
CA THR A 112 7.51 8.24 10.49
C THR A 112 7.64 7.32 11.70
N CYS A 113 8.10 6.09 11.48
CA CYS A 113 8.30 5.10 12.54
C CYS A 113 9.72 4.55 12.45
N ALA A 114 10.39 4.39 13.59
CA ALA A 114 11.69 3.73 13.63
C ALA A 114 11.65 2.36 12.94
N ASN A 115 12.69 2.08 12.13
CA ASN A 115 12.67 0.99 11.15
C ASN A 115 13.05 -0.39 11.71
N ALA A 116 13.27 -0.52 13.01
CA ALA A 116 13.83 -1.76 13.60
C ALA A 116 13.11 -3.06 13.17
N GLN A 117 11.88 -2.97 12.66
CA GLN A 117 11.05 -4.12 12.26
C GLN A 117 10.24 -3.85 10.98
N ALA A 118 10.71 -2.99 10.09
CA ALA A 118 9.93 -2.56 8.93
C ALA A 118 9.40 -3.71 8.07
N MET A 119 10.27 -4.70 7.79
CA MET A 119 9.87 -5.85 6.97
C MET A 119 8.95 -6.82 7.73
N GLN A 120 9.16 -7.01 9.03
CA GLN A 120 8.28 -7.83 9.85
C GLN A 120 6.89 -7.21 10.01
N SER A 121 6.81 -5.87 10.05
CA SER A 121 5.54 -5.17 10.16
C SER A 121 4.78 -5.05 8.83
N LEU A 122 5.43 -5.28 7.70
CA LEU A 122 4.83 -5.10 6.37
C LEU A 122 3.52 -5.86 6.17
N PRO A 123 3.37 -7.13 6.56
CA PRO A 123 2.10 -7.85 6.45
C PRO A 123 0.95 -7.25 7.27
N TYR A 124 1.26 -6.41 8.23
CA TYR A 124 0.30 -5.90 9.22
C TYR A 124 0.05 -4.40 9.12
N ILE A 125 0.62 -3.71 8.12
CA ILE A 125 0.54 -2.24 8.03
C ILE A 125 -0.89 -1.72 7.91
N SER A 126 -1.76 -2.43 7.21
CA SER A 126 -3.17 -2.06 7.08
C SER A 126 -3.92 -2.08 8.41
N TYR A 127 -3.58 -3.00 9.29
CA TYR A 127 -4.14 -3.08 10.64
C TYR A 127 -3.49 -2.09 11.60
N ARG A 128 -2.15 -2.03 11.61
CA ARG A 128 -1.41 -1.17 12.52
C ARG A 128 -1.74 0.31 12.36
N PHE A 129 -1.94 0.74 11.12
CA PHE A 129 -2.22 2.14 10.80
C PHE A 129 -3.69 2.38 10.45
N ALA A 130 -4.60 1.43 10.73
CA ALA A 130 -6.01 1.54 10.36
C ALA A 130 -6.67 2.81 10.88
N GLU A 131 -6.51 3.10 12.18
CA GLU A 131 -7.05 4.30 12.82
C GLU A 131 -6.41 5.57 12.26
N PHE A 132 -5.09 5.58 12.08
CA PHE A 132 -4.37 6.69 11.45
C PHE A 132 -4.93 6.97 10.05
N TYR A 133 -5.02 5.97 9.19
CA TYR A 133 -5.56 6.14 7.83
C TYR A 133 -7.03 6.58 7.81
N ALA A 134 -7.82 6.14 8.76
CA ALA A 134 -9.24 6.52 8.85
C ALA A 134 -9.45 7.98 9.23
N GLN A 135 -8.49 8.58 9.90
CA GLN A 135 -8.56 9.98 10.36
C GLN A 135 -7.85 10.96 9.43
N CYS A 136 -6.89 10.50 8.61
CA CYS A 136 -6.21 11.35 7.63
C CYS A 136 -7.13 11.86 6.52
N GLY A 137 -6.74 12.98 5.89
CA GLY A 137 -7.45 13.60 4.76
C GLY A 137 -8.64 14.46 5.16
N LYS A 138 -8.90 14.64 6.45
CA LYS A 138 -9.99 15.47 6.96
C LYS A 138 -9.53 16.92 7.07
N LEU A 139 -9.73 17.69 6.00
CA LEU A 139 -9.39 19.12 5.94
C LEU A 139 -10.54 20.05 6.38
N LYS A 140 -11.66 19.48 6.80
CA LYS A 140 -12.84 20.19 7.29
C LYS A 140 -13.09 19.86 8.76
N ALA A 141 -13.42 20.90 9.51
CA ALA A 141 -13.94 20.75 10.87
C ALA A 141 -15.38 20.17 10.84
N PRO A 142 -15.91 19.68 11.96
CA PRO A 142 -17.29 19.17 12.04
C PRO A 142 -18.37 20.16 11.61
N ASP A 143 -18.12 21.47 11.75
CA ASP A 143 -19.01 22.55 11.31
C ASP A 143 -18.87 22.89 9.81
N GLY A 144 -18.02 22.18 9.07
CA GLY A 144 -17.77 22.38 7.65
C GLY A 144 -16.74 23.46 7.31
N SER A 145 -16.19 24.18 8.31
CA SER A 145 -15.13 25.16 8.09
C SER A 145 -13.81 24.50 7.69
N ASP A 146 -12.95 25.26 6.99
CA ASP A 146 -11.61 24.79 6.65
C ASP A 146 -10.71 24.78 7.89
N LEU A 147 -9.98 23.70 8.10
CA LEU A 147 -9.01 23.61 9.19
C LEU A 147 -7.82 24.53 8.93
N ASP A 148 -7.43 25.28 9.97
CA ASP A 148 -6.21 26.06 9.97
C ASP A 148 -4.97 25.23 10.38
N ILE A 149 -3.80 25.85 10.36
CA ILE A 149 -2.53 25.16 10.67
C ILE A 149 -2.50 24.70 12.13
N GLU A 150 -3.07 25.43 13.05
CA GLU A 150 -3.07 25.10 14.48
C GLU A 150 -3.92 23.85 14.72
N SER A 151 -5.13 23.80 14.18
CA SER A 151 -6.04 22.68 14.23
C SER A 151 -5.43 21.43 13.57
N LEU A 152 -4.79 21.58 12.41
CA LEU A 152 -4.08 20.49 11.73
C LEU A 152 -2.89 19.99 12.55
N THR A 153 -2.17 20.88 13.24
CA THR A 153 -1.05 20.50 14.11
C THR A 153 -1.56 19.71 15.32
N GLN A 154 -2.66 20.14 15.93
CA GLN A 154 -3.30 19.42 17.04
C GLN A 154 -3.80 18.03 16.57
N GLN A 155 -4.43 17.96 15.41
CA GLN A 155 -4.86 16.70 14.79
C GLN A 155 -3.66 15.77 14.53
N SER A 156 -2.59 16.25 13.91
CA SER A 156 -1.36 15.49 13.68
C SER A 156 -0.77 14.94 14.98
N ASN A 157 -0.71 15.75 16.04
CA ASN A 157 -0.24 15.29 17.34
C ASN A 157 -1.15 14.21 17.97
N ALA A 158 -2.45 14.29 17.73
CA ALA A 158 -3.40 13.25 18.15
C ALA A 158 -3.19 11.95 17.36
N LEU A 159 -2.98 12.06 16.05
CA LEU A 159 -2.69 10.92 15.17
C LEU A 159 -1.42 10.16 15.60
N THR A 160 -0.39 10.85 16.06
CA THR A 160 0.82 10.20 16.60
C THR A 160 0.48 9.20 17.71
N ARG A 161 -0.48 9.55 18.57
CA ARG A 161 -0.89 8.73 19.71
C ARG A 161 -1.81 7.55 19.33
N SER A 162 -2.46 7.62 18.18
CA SER A 162 -3.32 6.54 17.69
C SER A 162 -2.57 5.35 17.08
N ILE A 163 -1.27 5.51 16.79
CA ILE A 163 -0.48 4.46 16.18
C ILE A 163 0.06 3.52 17.27
N PRO A 164 -0.40 2.26 17.33
CA PRO A 164 0.02 1.33 18.37
C PRO A 164 1.48 0.89 18.17
N ARG A 165 2.10 0.47 19.26
CA ARG A 165 3.40 -0.22 19.21
C ARG A 165 3.27 -1.50 18.39
N PHE A 166 4.30 -1.82 17.62
CA PHE A 166 4.31 -3.08 16.90
C PHE A 166 4.70 -4.22 17.83
N VAL A 167 3.72 -5.06 18.15
CA VAL A 167 3.89 -6.36 18.79
C VAL A 167 3.36 -7.39 17.83
N GLU A 168 4.25 -8.19 17.24
CA GLU A 168 3.88 -9.10 16.14
C GLU A 168 2.74 -10.05 16.53
N ALA A 169 2.77 -10.59 17.76
CA ALA A 169 1.74 -11.51 18.24
C ALA A 169 0.34 -10.87 18.22
N ASP A 170 0.22 -9.60 18.63
CA ASP A 170 -1.05 -8.90 18.70
C ASP A 170 -1.62 -8.68 17.28
N PHE A 171 -0.78 -8.29 16.33
CA PHE A 171 -1.20 -8.10 14.93
C PHE A 171 -1.42 -9.42 14.19
N ALA A 172 -0.68 -10.47 14.53
CA ALA A 172 -0.92 -11.81 14.01
C ALA A 172 -2.28 -12.34 14.48
N GLN A 173 -2.63 -12.09 15.73
CA GLN A 173 -3.95 -12.41 16.26
C GLN A 173 -5.06 -11.61 15.55
N GLN A 174 -4.92 -10.29 15.44
CA GLN A 174 -5.89 -9.44 14.74
C GLN A 174 -6.09 -9.88 13.28
N ARG A 175 -5.01 -10.21 12.57
CA ARG A 175 -5.08 -10.77 11.22
C ARG A 175 -5.83 -12.10 11.22
N SER A 176 -5.48 -13.00 12.13
CA SER A 176 -6.13 -14.31 12.25
C SER A 176 -7.64 -14.15 12.48
N GLU A 177 -8.04 -13.28 13.39
CA GLU A 177 -9.46 -12.97 13.65
C GLU A 177 -10.16 -12.43 12.40
N SER A 178 -9.50 -11.57 11.64
CA SER A 178 -10.05 -11.02 10.39
C SER A 178 -10.17 -12.06 9.26
N TRP A 179 -9.43 -13.16 9.34
CA TRP A 179 -9.41 -14.25 8.37
C TRP A 179 -10.22 -15.48 8.81
N VAL A 180 -10.64 -15.54 10.07
CA VAL A 180 -11.44 -16.65 10.60
C VAL A 180 -12.70 -16.85 9.78
N GLY A 181 -12.98 -18.10 9.41
CA GLY A 181 -14.16 -18.50 8.66
C GLY A 181 -14.18 -18.06 7.19
N LYS A 182 -13.12 -17.39 6.70
CA LYS A 182 -13.02 -17.00 5.30
C LYS A 182 -12.34 -18.08 4.47
N SER A 183 -13.02 -18.46 3.40
CA SER A 183 -12.56 -19.43 2.42
C SER A 183 -11.86 -18.78 1.22
N SER A 184 -11.20 -19.58 0.40
CA SER A 184 -10.69 -19.13 -0.89
C SER A 184 -11.79 -18.61 -1.82
N ALA A 185 -13.01 -19.15 -1.72
CA ALA A 185 -14.16 -18.65 -2.47
C ALA A 185 -14.51 -17.20 -2.09
N ASP A 186 -14.46 -16.87 -0.78
CA ASP A 186 -14.65 -15.49 -0.31
C ASP A 186 -13.58 -14.56 -0.84
N PHE A 187 -12.32 -15.03 -0.88
CA PHE A 187 -11.21 -14.26 -1.45
C PHE A 187 -11.45 -13.95 -2.93
N TRP A 188 -11.75 -14.95 -3.72
CA TRP A 188 -12.00 -14.78 -5.15
C TRP A 188 -13.21 -13.90 -5.43
N SER A 189 -14.28 -14.08 -4.66
CA SER A 189 -15.48 -13.24 -4.75
C SER A 189 -15.18 -11.77 -4.44
N ALA A 190 -14.26 -11.50 -3.51
CA ALA A 190 -13.89 -10.16 -3.12
C ALA A 190 -13.01 -9.45 -4.17
N ILE A 191 -12.05 -10.16 -4.80
CA ILE A 191 -11.07 -9.55 -5.70
C ILE A 191 -11.41 -9.68 -7.19
N LEU A 192 -12.10 -10.74 -7.58
CA LEU A 192 -12.48 -11.06 -8.97
C LEU A 192 -13.93 -11.60 -9.00
N PRO A 193 -14.94 -10.78 -8.64
CA PRO A 193 -16.33 -11.21 -8.60
C PRO A 193 -16.83 -11.71 -9.97
N GLY A 194 -17.58 -12.80 -9.97
CA GLY A 194 -18.22 -13.34 -11.18
C GLY A 194 -17.27 -13.95 -12.22
N THR A 195 -15.99 -14.09 -11.90
CA THR A 195 -15.01 -14.68 -12.84
C THR A 195 -15.02 -16.20 -12.80
N SER A 196 -14.68 -16.82 -13.94
CA SER A 196 -14.52 -18.27 -14.06
C SER A 196 -13.25 -18.76 -13.36
N ALA A 197 -13.20 -20.07 -13.09
CA ALA A 197 -12.02 -20.71 -12.53
C ALA A 197 -10.76 -20.53 -13.40
N SER A 198 -10.91 -20.53 -14.73
CA SER A 198 -9.80 -20.29 -15.66
C SER A 198 -9.22 -18.88 -15.55
N VAL A 199 -10.05 -17.86 -15.34
CA VAL A 199 -9.59 -16.48 -15.14
C VAL A 199 -8.83 -16.37 -13.81
N ARG A 200 -9.34 -16.97 -12.73
CA ARG A 200 -8.68 -17.01 -11.41
C ARG A 200 -7.34 -17.73 -11.48
N LEU A 201 -7.27 -18.85 -12.24
CA LEU A 201 -6.04 -19.59 -12.46
C LEU A 201 -4.99 -18.76 -13.19
N ASN A 202 -5.38 -18.10 -14.28
CA ASN A 202 -4.48 -17.23 -15.03
C ASN A 202 -3.97 -16.07 -14.18
N PHE A 203 -4.86 -15.43 -13.43
CA PHE A 203 -4.50 -14.37 -12.50
C PHE A 203 -3.47 -14.86 -11.45
N ALA A 204 -3.72 -15.98 -10.78
CA ALA A 204 -2.80 -16.56 -9.80
C ALA A 204 -1.44 -16.86 -10.42
N ARG A 205 -1.42 -17.46 -11.62
CA ARG A 205 -0.19 -17.71 -12.40
C ARG A 205 0.58 -16.41 -12.62
N ASP A 206 -0.09 -15.37 -13.10
CA ASP A 206 0.54 -14.11 -13.49
C ASP A 206 1.12 -13.39 -12.27
N VAL A 207 0.43 -13.39 -11.12
CA VAL A 207 0.96 -12.88 -9.85
C VAL A 207 2.23 -13.64 -9.45
N LEU A 208 2.17 -14.97 -9.39
CA LEU A 208 3.31 -15.79 -8.95
C LEU A 208 4.51 -15.69 -9.90
N GLN A 209 4.27 -15.65 -11.21
CA GLN A 209 5.34 -15.46 -12.19
C GLN A 209 5.99 -14.09 -12.06
N THR A 210 5.20 -13.06 -11.84
CA THR A 210 5.69 -11.68 -11.63
C THR A 210 6.60 -11.62 -10.39
N LEU A 211 6.19 -12.24 -9.28
CA LEU A 211 7.01 -12.27 -8.07
C LEU A 211 8.27 -13.13 -8.24
N LYS A 212 8.19 -14.29 -8.90
CA LYS A 212 9.36 -15.12 -9.21
C LYS A 212 10.36 -14.40 -10.12
N MET A 213 9.86 -13.65 -11.08
CA MET A 213 10.70 -12.81 -11.94
C MET A 213 11.42 -11.73 -11.13
N ALA A 214 10.74 -11.14 -10.15
CA ALA A 214 11.36 -10.17 -9.23
C ALA A 214 12.46 -10.86 -8.39
N VAL A 215 12.22 -12.03 -7.83
CA VAL A 215 13.22 -12.81 -7.09
C VAL A 215 14.44 -13.13 -7.96
N SER A 216 14.22 -13.62 -9.18
CA SER A 216 15.32 -14.04 -10.07
C SER A 216 16.21 -12.90 -10.55
N ARG A 217 15.65 -11.69 -10.68
CA ARG A 217 16.38 -10.49 -11.11
C ARG A 217 17.02 -9.70 -9.97
N GLY A 218 16.60 -9.97 -8.71
CA GLY A 218 16.88 -9.17 -7.54
C GLY A 218 15.88 -8.01 -7.42
N PRO A 219 15.04 -7.98 -6.38
CA PRO A 219 13.95 -6.99 -6.24
C PRO A 219 14.45 -5.55 -6.31
N GLU A 220 15.64 -5.26 -5.77
CA GLU A 220 16.23 -3.91 -5.78
C GLU A 220 16.54 -3.40 -7.20
N ARG A 221 16.60 -4.28 -8.20
CA ARG A 221 16.84 -3.92 -9.62
C ARG A 221 15.56 -3.73 -10.41
N ILE A 222 14.41 -4.07 -9.82
CA ILE A 222 13.11 -3.98 -10.47
C ILE A 222 12.62 -2.53 -10.48
N SER A 223 12.37 -1.98 -11.67
CA SER A 223 11.89 -0.59 -11.85
C SER A 223 10.38 -0.46 -12.02
N TRP A 224 9.67 -1.56 -12.10
CA TRP A 224 8.22 -1.62 -12.23
C TRP A 224 7.56 -2.05 -10.91
N GLY A 225 6.28 -1.71 -10.78
CA GLY A 225 5.43 -2.15 -9.67
C GLY A 225 4.45 -3.23 -10.09
N VAL A 226 3.77 -3.83 -9.13
CA VAL A 226 2.69 -4.80 -9.32
C VAL A 226 1.40 -4.19 -8.81
N ARG A 227 0.36 -4.16 -9.62
CA ARG A 227 -0.99 -3.75 -9.23
C ARG A 227 -1.86 -4.96 -9.01
N LEU A 228 -2.47 -5.01 -7.83
CA LEU A 228 -3.30 -6.10 -7.35
C LEU A 228 -4.69 -5.57 -6.96
N PRO A 229 -5.77 -6.30 -7.24
CA PRO A 229 -7.11 -5.90 -6.85
C PRO A 229 -7.30 -6.01 -5.34
N ILE A 230 -8.03 -5.05 -4.79
CA ILE A 230 -8.55 -5.10 -3.42
C ILE A 230 -10.02 -4.71 -3.44
N PRO A 231 -10.87 -5.24 -2.57
CA PRO A 231 -12.24 -4.77 -2.44
C PRO A 231 -12.28 -3.39 -1.78
N ALA A 232 -13.34 -2.65 -2.04
CA ALA A 232 -13.59 -1.40 -1.34
C ALA A 232 -13.96 -1.66 0.14
N GLY A 233 -13.68 -0.68 1.00
CA GLY A 233 -14.06 -0.71 2.41
C GLY A 233 -13.14 -1.56 3.31
N VAL A 234 -13.66 -1.94 4.47
CA VAL A 234 -12.89 -2.63 5.55
C VAL A 234 -12.33 -3.98 5.12
N ALA A 235 -13.02 -4.69 4.23
CA ALA A 235 -12.51 -5.95 3.68
C ALA A 235 -11.18 -5.74 2.91
N GLY A 236 -10.92 -4.53 2.42
CA GLY A 236 -9.69 -4.18 1.74
C GLY A 236 -8.45 -4.34 2.61
N ASP A 237 -8.51 -4.01 3.90
CA ASP A 237 -7.36 -4.10 4.81
C ASP A 237 -6.90 -5.56 5.01
N ALA A 238 -7.84 -6.52 5.06
CA ALA A 238 -7.52 -7.94 5.15
C ALA A 238 -6.85 -8.46 3.85
N ILE A 239 -7.33 -8.01 2.68
CA ILE A 239 -6.75 -8.37 1.37
C ILE A 239 -5.39 -7.70 1.18
N VAL A 240 -5.21 -6.44 1.60
CA VAL A 240 -3.89 -5.77 1.60
C VAL A 240 -2.90 -6.57 2.44
N SER A 241 -3.30 -7.01 3.64
CA SER A 241 -2.48 -7.87 4.49
C SER A 241 -2.12 -9.20 3.81
N PHE A 242 -3.07 -9.83 3.11
CA PHE A 242 -2.82 -11.05 2.35
C PHE A 242 -1.76 -10.84 1.27
N TRP A 243 -1.93 -9.82 0.43
CA TRP A 243 -0.98 -9.49 -0.64
C TRP A 243 0.41 -9.19 -0.11
N LEU A 244 0.53 -8.35 0.92
CA LEU A 244 1.82 -7.99 1.51
C LEU A 244 2.49 -9.19 2.20
N SER A 245 1.70 -10.11 2.79
CA SER A 245 2.22 -11.39 3.30
C SER A 245 2.76 -12.27 2.18
N LEU A 246 2.09 -12.31 1.03
CA LEU A 246 2.58 -13.03 -0.15
C LEU A 246 3.91 -12.47 -0.65
N PHE A 247 4.03 -11.14 -0.77
CA PHE A 247 5.30 -10.50 -1.15
C PHE A 247 6.43 -10.89 -0.19
N VAL A 248 6.20 -10.76 1.12
CA VAL A 248 7.21 -11.11 2.13
C VAL A 248 7.57 -12.60 2.06
N GLY A 249 6.57 -13.48 1.89
CA GLY A 249 6.80 -14.91 1.81
C GLY A 249 7.57 -15.35 0.56
N VAL A 250 7.23 -14.80 -0.61
CA VAL A 250 7.89 -15.14 -1.88
C VAL A 250 9.27 -14.52 -2.02
N LEU A 251 9.42 -13.24 -1.63
CA LEU A 251 10.71 -12.53 -1.68
C LEU A 251 11.68 -13.01 -0.59
N GLY A 252 11.16 -13.56 0.51
CA GLY A 252 11.97 -14.11 1.60
C GLY A 252 12.98 -13.10 2.12
N ASN A 253 14.26 -13.52 2.16
CA ASN A 253 15.38 -12.71 2.66
C ASN A 253 16.02 -11.80 1.58
N GLN A 254 15.38 -11.63 0.41
CA GLN A 254 15.87 -10.71 -0.61
C GLN A 254 15.90 -9.29 -0.08
N LYS A 255 16.94 -8.54 -0.44
CA LYS A 255 17.01 -7.11 -0.12
C LYS A 255 16.06 -6.33 -1.05
N TRP A 256 15.11 -5.62 -0.47
CA TRP A 256 14.21 -4.73 -1.18
C TRP A 256 13.63 -3.66 -0.25
N ARG A 257 13.11 -2.59 -0.84
CA ARG A 257 12.45 -1.52 -0.11
C ARG A 257 11.02 -1.39 -0.63
N PRO A 258 9.99 -1.79 0.16
CA PRO A 258 8.61 -1.71 -0.29
C PRO A 258 8.12 -0.28 -0.37
N TYR A 259 7.48 0.04 -1.49
CA TYR A 259 6.64 1.21 -1.69
C TYR A 259 5.24 0.70 -2.01
N ALA A 260 4.36 0.66 -1.02
CA ALA A 260 3.00 0.19 -1.16
C ALA A 260 2.03 1.36 -1.16
N PHE A 261 1.15 1.41 -2.16
CA PHE A 261 0.12 2.42 -2.31
C PHE A 261 -1.21 1.74 -2.53
N TRP A 262 -2.25 2.13 -1.79
CA TRP A 262 -3.58 1.54 -1.99
C TRP A 262 -4.69 2.53 -1.72
N ASN A 263 -5.80 2.30 -2.40
CA ASN A 263 -6.98 3.13 -2.32
C ASN A 263 -8.22 2.27 -2.05
N PRO A 264 -8.67 2.13 -0.78
CA PRO A 264 -9.82 1.32 -0.45
C PRO A 264 -11.17 2.02 -0.71
N GLN A 265 -11.16 3.28 -1.12
CA GLN A 265 -12.36 4.10 -1.31
C GLN A 265 -12.70 4.36 -2.78
N SER A 266 -11.87 3.91 -3.71
CA SER A 266 -12.18 4.04 -5.13
C SER A 266 -13.34 3.15 -5.51
N LYS A 267 -14.42 3.75 -6.03
CA LYS A 267 -15.61 3.01 -6.47
C LYS A 267 -15.34 2.16 -7.71
N ASP A 268 -14.38 2.59 -8.54
CA ASP A 268 -14.20 2.01 -9.88
C ASP A 268 -12.99 1.08 -10.00
N ALA A 269 -12.00 1.18 -9.11
CA ALA A 269 -10.81 0.34 -9.15
C ALA A 269 -9.98 0.43 -7.86
N SER A 270 -10.49 -0.08 -6.75
CA SER A 270 -9.66 -0.24 -5.56
C SER A 270 -8.50 -1.18 -5.86
N SER A 271 -7.28 -0.74 -5.63
CA SER A 271 -6.09 -1.53 -5.91
C SER A 271 -4.97 -1.27 -4.91
N LEU A 272 -4.12 -2.26 -4.73
CA LEU A 272 -2.82 -2.15 -4.09
C LEU A 272 -1.76 -2.16 -5.18
N THR A 273 -0.90 -1.15 -5.21
CA THR A 273 0.29 -1.13 -6.08
C THR A 273 1.53 -1.20 -5.21
N VAL A 274 2.38 -2.18 -5.47
CA VAL A 274 3.64 -2.39 -4.73
C VAL A 274 4.82 -2.23 -5.68
N TYR A 275 5.73 -1.33 -5.36
CA TYR A 275 7.03 -1.18 -6.03
C TYR A 275 8.12 -1.74 -5.13
N PHE A 276 9.17 -2.28 -5.74
CA PHE A 276 10.29 -2.89 -5.03
C PHE A 276 11.39 -1.89 -4.66
N ARG A 277 11.35 -0.71 -5.24
CA ARG A 277 12.22 0.44 -4.98
C ARG A 277 11.45 1.73 -5.26
N SER A 278 12.11 2.88 -5.08
CA SER A 278 11.51 4.19 -5.34
C SER A 278 10.89 4.27 -6.74
N PRO A 279 9.59 4.55 -6.83
CA PRO A 279 8.90 4.71 -8.11
C PRO A 279 9.32 6.02 -8.79
N ASN A 280 9.16 6.08 -10.11
CA ASN A 280 9.41 7.27 -10.91
C ASN A 280 8.22 8.23 -10.95
N ALA A 281 8.37 9.39 -11.60
CA ALA A 281 7.33 10.41 -11.69
C ALA A 281 6.05 9.92 -12.40
N SER A 282 6.17 9.06 -13.44
CA SER A 282 5.00 8.51 -14.14
C SER A 282 4.16 7.58 -13.25
N SER A 283 4.78 6.97 -12.25
CA SER A 283 4.10 6.11 -11.29
C SER A 283 3.07 6.88 -10.45
N PHE A 284 3.32 8.15 -10.11
CA PHE A 284 2.33 8.98 -9.43
C PHE A 284 1.10 9.22 -10.33
N ALA A 285 1.33 9.54 -11.60
CA ALA A 285 0.23 9.70 -12.57
C ALA A 285 -0.61 8.43 -12.69
N GLN A 286 0.02 7.25 -12.71
CA GLN A 286 -0.69 5.96 -12.73
C GLN A 286 -1.47 5.64 -11.45
N LEU A 287 -1.04 6.16 -10.30
CA LEU A 287 -1.79 5.98 -9.04
C LEU A 287 -3.08 6.79 -9.02
N ILE A 288 -3.06 8.02 -9.57
CA ILE A 288 -4.23 8.89 -9.62
C ILE A 288 -5.09 8.72 -10.87
N SER A 289 -4.54 8.17 -11.95
CA SER A 289 -5.21 7.86 -13.21
C SER A 289 -4.85 6.45 -13.67
N PRO A 290 -5.42 5.41 -13.04
CA PRO A 290 -5.05 4.01 -13.29
C PRO A 290 -5.31 3.54 -14.73
N GLU A 291 -6.15 4.22 -15.46
CA GLU A 291 -6.45 3.97 -16.88
C GLU A 291 -5.31 4.38 -17.82
N SER A 292 -4.38 5.20 -17.35
CA SER A 292 -3.23 5.62 -18.16
C SER A 292 -2.25 4.46 -18.35
N ASP A 293 -1.98 4.14 -19.61
CA ASP A 293 -1.10 3.04 -20.02
C ASP A 293 0.37 3.48 -20.11
N GLU A 294 0.94 3.92 -19.00
CA GLU A 294 2.24 4.61 -18.99
C GLU A 294 3.44 3.70 -18.76
N GLY A 295 3.26 2.40 -18.66
CA GLY A 295 4.35 1.47 -18.33
C GLY A 295 4.85 1.62 -16.88
N GLY A 296 5.61 0.67 -16.40
CA GLY A 296 6.15 0.70 -15.03
C GLY A 296 5.23 0.11 -13.96
N VAL A 297 4.05 -0.41 -14.33
CA VAL A 297 3.20 -1.24 -13.48
C VAL A 297 2.72 -2.45 -14.25
N VAL A 298 2.94 -3.63 -13.70
CA VAL A 298 2.33 -4.88 -14.16
C VAL A 298 0.94 -4.95 -13.54
N ASP A 299 -0.08 -4.68 -14.35
CA ASP A 299 -1.49 -4.79 -13.93
C ASP A 299 -2.00 -6.19 -14.31
N VAL A 300 -1.95 -7.10 -13.36
CA VAL A 300 -2.28 -8.51 -13.58
C VAL A 300 -3.75 -8.77 -13.87
N VAL A 301 -4.63 -7.81 -13.65
CA VAL A 301 -6.07 -7.90 -13.99
C VAL A 301 -6.34 -7.43 -15.41
N ARG A 302 -5.82 -6.26 -15.76
CA ARG A 302 -6.10 -5.61 -17.06
C ARG A 302 -5.26 -6.15 -18.20
N ARG A 303 -4.08 -6.68 -17.88
CA ARG A 303 -3.11 -7.20 -18.85
C ARG A 303 -2.55 -8.51 -18.37
N PRO A 304 -3.26 -9.63 -18.56
CA PRO A 304 -2.70 -10.95 -18.34
C PRO A 304 -1.37 -11.08 -19.09
N LEU A 305 -0.38 -11.65 -18.43
CA LEU A 305 0.92 -11.89 -19.04
C LEU A 305 0.76 -13.01 -20.09
N GLU A 306 0.96 -12.67 -21.35
CA GLU A 306 0.95 -13.67 -22.42
C GLU A 306 2.26 -14.47 -22.41
N ASN A 307 2.14 -15.81 -22.50
CA ASN A 307 3.24 -16.75 -22.80
C ASN A 307 4.47 -16.72 -21.88
N LEU A 308 4.31 -16.76 -20.56
CA LEU A 308 5.44 -16.99 -19.66
C LEU A 308 5.64 -18.50 -19.41
N PRO A 309 6.86 -19.05 -19.61
CA PRO A 309 7.16 -20.45 -19.31
C PRO A 309 7.32 -20.69 -17.80
N GLY A 310 6.89 -21.85 -17.32
CA GLY A 310 7.50 -22.42 -16.13
C GLY A 310 6.70 -22.69 -14.87
N ILE A 311 5.37 -22.55 -14.86
CA ILE A 311 4.57 -23.09 -13.75
C ILE A 311 3.74 -24.26 -14.28
N THR A 312 3.95 -25.46 -13.70
CA THR A 312 3.17 -26.64 -14.11
C THR A 312 1.70 -26.48 -13.73
N SER A 313 0.83 -26.90 -14.64
CA SER A 313 -0.64 -26.84 -14.50
C SER A 313 -1.15 -27.46 -13.19
N GLU A 314 -0.49 -28.47 -12.67
CA GLU A 314 -0.87 -29.16 -11.43
C GLU A 314 -0.62 -28.32 -10.18
N ARG A 315 0.47 -27.55 -10.16
CA ARG A 315 0.81 -26.65 -9.04
C ARG A 315 -0.15 -25.45 -8.97
N LEU A 316 -0.48 -24.91 -10.13
CA LEU A 316 -1.48 -23.84 -10.27
C LEU A 316 -2.87 -24.32 -9.92
N ARG A 317 -3.22 -25.56 -10.29
CA ARG A 317 -4.49 -26.17 -9.93
C ARG A 317 -4.68 -26.24 -8.42
N LYS A 318 -3.64 -26.64 -7.67
CA LYS A 318 -3.66 -26.65 -6.19
C LYS A 318 -3.86 -25.25 -5.58
N VAL A 319 -3.36 -24.20 -6.24
CA VAL A 319 -3.53 -22.79 -5.78
C VAL A 319 -4.97 -22.30 -5.97
N THR A 320 -5.71 -22.86 -6.93
CA THR A 320 -7.04 -22.39 -7.32
C THR A 320 -8.19 -23.38 -7.01
N GLU A 321 -7.92 -24.68 -6.95
CA GLU A 321 -8.94 -25.72 -6.76
C GLU A 321 -9.38 -25.94 -5.31
N LEU A 322 -8.69 -25.37 -4.35
CA LEU A 322 -9.08 -25.48 -2.95
C LEU A 322 -10.23 -24.51 -2.64
N GLU A 323 -11.41 -24.73 -3.23
CA GLU A 323 -12.63 -23.97 -2.92
C GLU A 323 -12.98 -23.96 -1.43
N ALA A 324 -12.44 -24.90 -0.67
CA ALA A 324 -12.64 -25.04 0.76
C ALA A 324 -11.41 -24.62 1.61
N SER A 325 -10.30 -24.18 1.02
CA SER A 325 -9.14 -23.76 1.81
C SER A 325 -9.39 -22.44 2.53
N THR A 326 -8.85 -22.33 3.73
CA THR A 326 -8.82 -21.08 4.48
C THR A 326 -7.79 -20.12 3.87
N TRP A 327 -7.90 -18.82 4.17
CA TRP A 327 -6.93 -17.83 3.69
C TRP A 327 -5.48 -18.13 4.11
N PRO A 328 -5.17 -18.59 5.34
CA PRO A 328 -3.82 -19.03 5.69
C PRO A 328 -3.28 -20.16 4.83
N GLU A 329 -4.10 -21.21 4.59
CA GLU A 329 -3.71 -22.34 3.74
C GLU A 329 -3.49 -21.92 2.29
N MET A 330 -4.34 -21.04 1.78
CA MET A 330 -4.22 -20.46 0.45
C MET A 330 -2.92 -19.67 0.33
N LEU A 331 -2.60 -18.80 1.29
CA LEU A 331 -1.35 -18.03 1.31
C LEU A 331 -0.12 -18.95 1.34
N ASP A 332 -0.14 -19.98 2.21
CA ASP A 332 0.93 -20.99 2.29
C ASP A 332 1.15 -21.69 0.96
N ASN A 333 0.08 -22.07 0.26
CA ASN A 333 0.14 -22.71 -1.05
C ASN A 333 0.73 -21.77 -2.12
N TRP A 334 0.37 -20.48 -2.07
CA TRP A 334 0.89 -19.48 -3.02
C TRP A 334 2.39 -19.21 -2.78
N VAL A 335 2.83 -19.14 -1.53
CA VAL A 335 4.26 -18.91 -1.20
C VAL A 335 5.12 -20.11 -1.59
N LYS A 336 4.62 -21.33 -1.44
CA LYS A 336 5.34 -22.57 -1.81
C LYS A 336 5.28 -22.87 -3.32
N GLY A 337 4.32 -22.29 -4.03
CA GLY A 337 4.09 -22.48 -5.48
C GLY A 337 4.98 -21.65 -6.36
#